data_af103b8a691b03b697fc290f8a3e997f
#
_entry.id   af103b8a691b03b697fc290f8a3e997f
#
_cell.length_a   1.000
_cell.length_b   1.000
_cell.length_c   1.000
_cell.angle_alpha   90.00
_cell.angle_beta   90.00
_cell.angle_gamma   90.00
#
_symmetry.space_group_name_H-M   'P 1'
#
loop_
_entity.id
_entity.type
_entity.pdbx_description
1 polymer ?
#
loop_
_entity_poly.entity_id
_entity_poly.type
_entity_poly.pdbx_seq_one_letter_code
_entity_poly.pdbx_strand_id
1 'polypeptide(L)' 'MVTKEKSTAVLRAAGLTEEDMRKLHAEFEKSAPNEHQEFLEFLHIPEEEIRSIREWSRGKS' A
#
# COMPACT_ATOMS: atom_id res chain seq x y z
N MET A 1 -17.02 -1.67 5.11
CA MET A 1 -15.63 -2.10 5.30
C MET A 1 -14.77 -1.64 4.16
N VAL A 2 -13.61 -1.09 4.46
CA VAL A 2 -12.69 -0.61 3.42
C VAL A 2 -11.93 -1.79 2.85
N THR A 3 -11.96 -1.95 1.54
CA THR A 3 -11.21 -3.00 0.86
C THR A 3 -10.05 -2.37 0.10
N LYS A 4 -9.13 -3.20 -0.37
CA LYS A 4 -8.02 -2.75 -1.18
C LYS A 4 -8.52 -2.01 -2.42
N GLU A 5 -9.53 -2.59 -3.07
CA GLU A 5 -10.09 -1.99 -4.28
C GLU A 5 -10.72 -0.65 -4.01
N LYS A 6 -11.44 -0.55 -2.90
CA LYS A 6 -12.08 0.70 -2.53
C LYS A 6 -11.05 1.76 -2.16
N SER A 7 -10.03 1.37 -1.42
CA SER A 7 -8.94 2.27 -1.07
C SER A 7 -8.25 2.80 -2.32
N THR A 8 -7.97 1.91 -3.26
CA THR A 8 -7.33 2.29 -4.52
C THR A 8 -8.20 3.25 -5.29
N ALA A 9 -9.51 2.99 -5.33
CA ALA A 9 -10.44 3.86 -6.04
C ALA A 9 -10.47 5.26 -5.42
N VAL A 10 -10.47 5.34 -4.11
CA VAL A 10 -10.48 6.63 -3.41
C VAL A 10 -9.21 7.40 -3.70
N LEU A 11 -8.06 6.73 -3.65
CA LEU A 11 -6.78 7.39 -3.92
C LEU A 11 -6.69 7.87 -5.36
N ARG A 12 -7.22 7.11 -6.30
CA ARG A 12 -7.28 7.53 -7.69
C ARG A 12 -8.18 8.74 -7.86
N ALA A 13 -9.32 8.73 -7.18
CA ALA A 13 -10.23 9.87 -7.23
C ALA A 13 -9.59 11.12 -6.67
N ALA A 14 -8.63 10.96 -5.76
CA ALA A 14 -7.88 12.08 -5.19
C ALA A 14 -6.73 12.53 -6.11
N GLY A 15 -6.56 11.89 -7.27
CA GLY A 15 -5.57 12.29 -8.25
C GLY A 15 -4.27 11.51 -8.22
N LEU A 16 -4.21 10.43 -7.46
CA LEU A 16 -3.01 9.60 -7.40
C LEU A 16 -3.01 8.56 -8.52
N THR A 17 -1.90 8.49 -9.25
CA THR A 17 -1.72 7.49 -10.28
C THR A 17 -1.18 6.21 -9.67
N GLU A 18 -1.13 5.14 -10.47
CA GLU A 18 -0.53 3.89 -9.99
C GLU A 18 0.94 4.09 -9.64
N GLU A 19 1.63 4.91 -10.42
CA GLU A 19 3.03 5.19 -10.14
C GLU A 19 3.17 5.93 -8.81
N ASP A 20 2.27 6.88 -8.54
CA ASP A 20 2.26 7.61 -7.27
C ASP A 20 2.01 6.66 -6.11
N MET A 21 1.11 5.69 -6.31
CA MET A 21 0.82 4.69 -5.30
C MET A 21 2.04 3.83 -4.98
N ARG A 22 2.77 3.44 -6.02
CA ARG A 22 3.99 2.65 -5.83
C ARG A 22 5.04 3.45 -5.07
N LYS A 23 5.18 4.72 -5.42
CA LYS A 23 6.12 5.59 -4.71
C LYS A 23 5.74 5.76 -3.25
N LEU A 24 4.44 5.90 -3.00
CA LEU A 24 3.95 6.02 -1.63
C LEU A 24 4.32 4.79 -0.82
N HIS A 25 4.02 3.61 -1.35
CA HIS A 25 4.32 2.39 -0.64
C HIS A 25 5.82 2.18 -0.47
N ALA A 26 6.60 2.53 -1.48
CA ALA A 26 8.05 2.38 -1.41
C ALA A 26 8.63 3.27 -0.30
N GLU A 27 8.19 4.52 -0.24
CA GLU A 27 8.66 5.44 0.80
C GLU A 27 8.19 4.99 2.17
N PHE A 28 6.96 4.51 2.26
CA PHE A 28 6.40 4.03 3.51
C PHE A 28 7.22 2.86 4.05
N GLU A 29 7.50 1.90 3.18
CA GLU A 29 8.26 0.72 3.58
C GLU A 29 9.69 1.07 3.96
N LYS A 30 10.28 2.02 3.25
CA LYS A 30 11.66 2.43 3.51
C LYS A 30 11.78 3.21 4.80
N SER A 31 10.86 4.15 5.03
CA SER A 31 10.95 5.08 6.15
C SER A 31 10.29 4.55 7.42
N ALA A 32 9.23 3.78 7.29
CA ALA A 32 8.44 3.33 8.43
C ALA A 32 7.82 1.97 8.14
N PRO A 33 8.64 0.90 8.08
CA PRO A 33 8.13 -0.42 7.70
C PRO A 33 7.06 -0.97 8.65
N ASN A 34 7.20 -0.74 9.94
CA ASN A 34 6.20 -1.23 10.89
C ASN A 34 4.86 -0.50 10.70
N GLU A 35 4.93 0.79 10.51
CA GLU A 35 3.74 1.60 10.28
C GLU A 35 3.10 1.26 8.94
N HIS A 36 3.91 0.90 7.95
CA HIS A 36 3.38 0.46 6.66
C HIS A 36 2.53 -0.80 6.83
N GLN A 37 3.03 -1.74 7.62
CA GLN A 37 2.27 -2.96 7.94
C GLN A 37 0.96 -2.61 8.62
N GLU A 38 1.00 -1.74 9.62
CA GLU A 38 -0.19 -1.33 10.36
C GLU A 38 -1.19 -0.61 9.47
N PHE A 39 -0.68 0.23 8.57
CA PHE A 39 -1.53 0.95 7.63
C PHE A 39 -2.27 -0.01 6.71
N LEU A 40 -1.56 -1.01 6.19
CA LEU A 40 -2.17 -2.00 5.31
C LEU A 40 -3.20 -2.84 6.05
N GLU A 41 -2.94 -3.15 7.32
CA GLU A 41 -3.90 -3.86 8.16
C GLU A 41 -5.13 -3.00 8.42
N PHE A 42 -4.92 -1.71 8.63
CA PHE A 42 -6.01 -0.78 8.84
C PHE A 42 -6.96 -0.76 7.62
N LEU A 43 -6.42 -0.93 6.43
CA LEU A 43 -7.20 -0.97 5.20
C LEU A 43 -7.86 -2.32 4.98
N HIS A 44 -7.71 -3.26 5.91
CA HIS A 44 -8.29 -4.60 5.83
C HIS A 44 -7.82 -5.38 4.63
N ILE A 45 -6.57 -5.16 4.23
CA ILE A 45 -5.97 -5.92 3.15
C ILE A 45 -5.56 -7.28 3.68
N PRO A 46 -5.84 -8.38 2.95
CA PRO A 46 -5.44 -9.71 3.42
C PRO A 46 -3.94 -9.84 3.62
N GLU A 47 -3.55 -10.65 4.58
CA GLU A 47 -2.15 -10.81 4.96
C GLU A 47 -1.26 -11.19 3.79
N GLU A 48 -1.72 -12.05 2.93
CA GLU A 48 -0.95 -12.46 1.75
C GLU A 48 -0.67 -11.29 0.83
N GLU A 49 -1.66 -10.43 0.66
CA GLU A 49 -1.52 -9.25 -0.17
C GLU A 49 -0.61 -8.22 0.48
N ILE A 50 -0.72 -8.07 1.80
CA ILE A 50 0.16 -7.18 2.54
C ILE A 50 1.60 -7.60 2.31
N ARG A 51 1.87 -8.90 2.39
CA ARG A 51 3.21 -9.42 2.16
C ARG A 51 3.71 -9.08 0.77
N SER A 52 2.88 -9.27 -0.22
CA SER A 52 3.23 -8.94 -1.61
C SER A 52 3.51 -7.45 -1.78
N ILE A 53 2.64 -6.62 -1.23
CA ILE A 53 2.80 -5.17 -1.33
C ILE A 53 4.12 -4.75 -0.70
N ARG A 54 4.43 -5.29 0.46
CA ARG A 54 5.67 -4.92 1.14
C ARG A 54 6.90 -5.40 0.39
N GLU A 55 6.80 -6.58 -0.25
CA GLU A 55 7.92 -7.10 -1.03
C GLU A 55 8.26 -6.20 -2.21
N TRP A 56 7.26 -5.87 -3.03
CA TRP A 56 7.56 -5.01 -4.17
C TRP A 56 7.83 -3.57 -3.75
N SER A 57 7.35 -3.15 -2.57
CA SER A 57 7.67 -1.82 -2.05
C SER A 57 9.15 -1.69 -1.71
N ARG A 58 9.79 -2.79 -1.37
CA ARG A 58 11.22 -2.80 -1.08
C ARG A 58 12.07 -2.79 -2.35
N GLY A 59 11.44 -2.80 -3.51
CA GLY A 59 12.16 -2.84 -4.77
C GLY A 59 12.55 -4.22 -5.21
N LYS A 60 11.97 -5.24 -4.62
CA LYS A 60 12.21 -6.62 -5.05
C LYS A 60 11.19 -7.00 -6.10
N SER A 61 11.66 -7.46 -7.18
CA SER A 61 10.80 -7.90 -8.26
C SER A 61 10.73 -9.41 -8.30
#